data_067f1403fb092824ea27c768fe26ce3d
#
_entry.id   067f1403fb092824ea27c768fe26ce3d
#
_cell.length_a   1.000
_cell.length_b   1.000
_cell.length_c   1.000
_cell.angle_alpha   90.00
_cell.angle_beta   90.00
_cell.angle_gamma   90.00
#
_symmetry.space_group_name_H-M   'P 1'
#
loop_
_entity.id
_entity.type
_entity.pdbx_description
1 polymer ?
#
loop_
_entity_poly.entity_id
_entity_poly.type
_entity_poly.pdbx_seq_one_letter_code
_entity_poly.pdbx_strand_id
1 'polypeptide(L)'
;TLVFHFLNYIYSINEINKYDVEERIINTNSLFYNSILKNTCPDVIFFRAEEGKNIKIDDVRKLKSTLSNSSLSNNPRFIIIDEVEFLNSSSVNALLKTLEEPTNNNFFILINNQQTKLIETISSRCIKNNIFINSNQRKKIVDYLIKDYNINLLLDDSGDLTPGLLLAYNDLSTKYKISKEDSILSKISKLLHAYKKDKNKNLINISLFLIDLFFYNLIKKNSNNIEILLNLKSSIINKINEFNIYNLNINLVMNFIESNLKHVK
;
A
#
# COMPACT_ATOMS: atom_id res chain seq x y z
N THR A 1 1.78 -4.53 -9.07
CA THR A 1 2.13 -5.81 -9.76
C THR A 1 1.23 -6.05 -10.96
N LEU A 2 -0.10 -6.16 -10.83
CA LEU A 2 -1.02 -6.44 -11.94
C LEU A 2 -0.89 -5.44 -13.10
N VAL A 3 -0.80 -4.16 -12.81
CA VAL A 3 -0.63 -3.10 -13.84
C VAL A 3 0.66 -3.30 -14.63
N PHE A 4 1.76 -3.73 -13.98
CA PHE A 4 3.01 -4.03 -14.68
C PHE A 4 2.89 -5.23 -15.61
N HIS A 5 2.20 -6.29 -15.21
CA HIS A 5 1.92 -7.43 -16.09
C HIS A 5 1.09 -7.00 -17.31
N PHE A 6 0.05 -6.20 -17.06
CA PHE A 6 -0.81 -5.66 -18.13
C PHE A 6 -0.02 -4.80 -19.13
N LEU A 7 0.81 -3.89 -18.65
CA LEU A 7 1.65 -3.05 -19.53
C LEU A 7 2.66 -3.88 -20.32
N ASN A 8 3.33 -4.85 -19.67
CA ASN A 8 4.25 -5.74 -20.36
C ASN A 8 3.55 -6.57 -21.43
N TYR A 9 2.33 -7.05 -21.16
CA TYR A 9 1.52 -7.73 -22.16
C TYR A 9 1.25 -6.86 -23.39
N ILE A 10 0.83 -5.60 -23.19
CA ILE A 10 0.49 -4.70 -24.30
C ILE A 10 1.71 -4.28 -25.10
N TYR A 11 2.76 -3.82 -24.43
CA TYR A 11 3.89 -3.20 -25.12
C TYR A 11 4.92 -4.19 -25.66
N SER A 12 5.04 -5.37 -25.07
CA SER A 12 5.99 -6.39 -25.55
C SER A 12 5.41 -7.33 -26.61
N ILE A 13 4.15 -7.14 -27.02
CA ILE A 13 3.45 -8.09 -27.93
C ILE A 13 4.20 -8.34 -29.25
N ASN A 14 4.90 -7.34 -29.75
CA ASN A 14 5.68 -7.41 -30.98
C ASN A 14 7.18 -7.66 -30.72
N GLU A 15 7.60 -7.88 -29.49
CA GLU A 15 8.98 -8.17 -29.15
C GLU A 15 9.30 -9.67 -29.25
N ILE A 16 10.57 -9.98 -29.50
CA ILE A 16 11.07 -11.36 -29.43
C ILE A 16 10.93 -11.89 -28.01
N ASN A 17 11.26 -11.05 -27.03
CA ASN A 17 11.18 -11.33 -25.59
C ASN A 17 9.84 -10.85 -25.01
N LYS A 18 8.74 -11.29 -25.63
CA LYS A 18 7.39 -10.87 -25.20
C LYS A 18 6.99 -11.45 -23.85
N TYR A 19 5.94 -10.85 -23.27
CA TYR A 19 5.29 -11.35 -22.08
C TYR A 19 4.73 -12.77 -22.30
N ASP A 20 5.00 -13.67 -21.36
CA ASP A 20 4.44 -15.01 -21.37
C ASP A 20 3.02 -14.98 -20.80
N VAL A 21 2.04 -15.20 -21.66
CA VAL A 21 0.61 -15.16 -21.29
C VAL A 21 0.19 -16.43 -20.54
N GLU A 22 0.77 -17.58 -20.87
CA GLU A 22 0.40 -18.87 -20.27
C GLU A 22 0.92 -18.96 -18.85
N GLU A 23 2.21 -18.70 -18.65
CA GLU A 23 2.85 -18.70 -17.33
C GLU A 23 2.65 -17.40 -16.56
N ARG A 24 2.16 -16.34 -17.20
CA ARG A 24 2.00 -14.99 -16.65
C ARG A 24 3.30 -14.40 -16.13
N ILE A 25 4.38 -14.61 -16.86
CA ILE A 25 5.72 -14.18 -16.50
C ILE A 25 6.15 -12.98 -17.35
N ILE A 26 6.69 -11.95 -16.68
CA ILE A 26 7.34 -10.82 -17.35
C ILE A 26 8.74 -11.27 -17.78
N ASN A 27 9.04 -11.14 -19.09
CA ASN A 27 10.37 -11.41 -19.59
C ASN A 27 11.29 -10.23 -19.25
N THR A 28 12.28 -10.45 -18.42
CA THR A 28 13.23 -9.42 -17.97
C THR A 28 14.17 -8.93 -19.09
N ASN A 29 14.26 -9.67 -20.19
CA ASN A 29 15.02 -9.28 -21.39
C ASN A 29 14.17 -8.44 -22.39
N SER A 30 12.89 -8.20 -22.10
CA SER A 30 12.02 -7.34 -22.90
C SER A 30 12.57 -5.91 -22.96
N LEU A 31 12.53 -5.28 -24.14
CA LEU A 31 12.92 -3.88 -24.32
C LEU A 31 12.01 -2.95 -23.52
N PHE A 32 10.72 -3.23 -23.54
CA PHE A 32 9.76 -2.48 -22.76
C PHE A 32 10.05 -2.57 -21.26
N TYR A 33 10.24 -3.78 -20.72
CA TYR A 33 10.57 -3.97 -19.29
C TYR A 33 11.80 -3.15 -18.90
N ASN A 34 12.87 -3.23 -19.69
CA ASN A 34 14.10 -2.48 -19.44
C ASN A 34 13.90 -0.95 -19.55
N SER A 35 13.03 -0.49 -20.45
CA SER A 35 12.72 0.95 -20.58
C SER A 35 11.97 1.48 -19.34
N ILE A 36 11.06 0.69 -18.77
CA ILE A 36 10.36 1.04 -17.52
C ILE A 36 11.32 1.11 -16.35
N LEU A 37 12.21 0.12 -16.18
CA LEU A 37 13.19 0.13 -15.10
C LEU A 37 14.13 1.34 -15.15
N LYS A 38 14.46 1.80 -16.37
CA LYS A 38 15.32 2.97 -16.59
C LYS A 38 14.55 4.29 -16.57
N ASN A 39 13.22 4.28 -16.38
CA ASN A 39 12.34 5.45 -16.50
C ASN A 39 12.49 6.19 -17.87
N THR A 40 12.71 5.45 -18.93
CA THR A 40 12.90 6.00 -20.28
C THR A 40 11.71 5.78 -21.22
N CYS A 41 10.65 5.12 -20.76
CA CYS A 41 9.46 4.87 -21.56
C CYS A 41 8.58 6.13 -21.63
N PRO A 42 8.41 6.76 -22.80
CA PRO A 42 7.61 7.99 -22.93
C PRO A 42 6.11 7.74 -22.88
N ASP A 43 5.69 6.49 -23.14
CA ASP A 43 4.29 6.10 -23.25
C ASP A 43 3.69 5.62 -21.91
N VAL A 44 4.49 5.57 -20.85
CA VAL A 44 4.03 5.20 -19.52
C VAL A 44 4.42 6.28 -18.53
N ILE A 45 3.42 6.89 -17.91
CA ILE A 45 3.61 7.93 -16.90
C ILE A 45 3.15 7.37 -15.55
N PHE A 46 4.09 7.22 -14.62
CA PHE A 46 3.77 6.88 -13.24
C PHE A 46 3.61 8.15 -12.42
N PHE A 47 2.46 8.25 -11.76
CA PHE A 47 2.11 9.35 -10.91
C PHE A 47 1.73 8.81 -9.53
N ARG A 48 2.56 9.08 -8.54
CA ARG A 48 2.39 8.58 -7.18
C ARG A 48 2.63 9.69 -6.19
N ALA A 49 1.90 9.66 -5.07
CA ALA A 49 2.19 10.52 -3.94
C ALA A 49 3.61 10.26 -3.40
N GLU A 50 4.35 11.31 -3.07
CA GLU A 50 5.54 11.13 -2.24
C GLU A 50 5.12 10.59 -0.87
N GLU A 51 5.95 9.73 -0.28
CA GLU A 51 5.63 9.10 1.00
C GLU A 51 5.14 10.13 2.03
N GLY A 52 3.93 9.91 2.53
CA GLY A 52 3.31 10.77 3.55
C GLY A 52 2.71 12.08 3.08
N LYS A 53 2.72 12.39 1.77
CA LYS A 53 2.18 13.63 1.21
C LYS A 53 0.98 13.38 0.31
N ASN A 54 0.06 14.34 0.29
CA ASN A 54 -1.01 14.33 -0.68
C ASN A 54 -0.48 14.75 -2.06
N ILE A 55 -1.09 14.20 -3.10
CA ILE A 55 -0.85 14.64 -4.47
C ILE A 55 -1.39 16.07 -4.62
N LYS A 56 -0.52 17.00 -4.96
CA LYS A 56 -0.85 18.44 -5.06
C LYS A 56 -1.44 18.78 -6.43
N ILE A 57 -2.19 19.85 -6.48
CA ILE A 57 -2.78 20.38 -7.72
C ILE A 57 -1.72 20.71 -8.79
N ASP A 58 -0.56 21.20 -8.38
CA ASP A 58 0.52 21.55 -9.31
C ASP A 58 1.13 20.34 -10.00
N ASP A 59 1.15 19.20 -9.31
CA ASP A 59 1.60 17.93 -9.90
C ASP A 59 0.60 17.44 -10.95
N VAL A 60 -0.70 17.60 -10.69
CA VAL A 60 -1.75 17.30 -11.68
C VAL A 60 -1.69 18.28 -12.87
N ARG A 61 -1.39 19.56 -12.64
CA ARG A 61 -1.21 20.54 -13.73
C ARG A 61 -0.01 20.19 -14.63
N LYS A 62 1.11 19.78 -14.03
CA LYS A 62 2.28 19.29 -14.78
C LYS A 62 1.93 18.06 -15.61
N LEU A 63 1.21 17.10 -15.02
CA LEU A 63 0.71 15.93 -15.76
C LEU A 63 -0.11 16.38 -16.98
N LYS A 64 -1.07 17.30 -16.80
CA LYS A 64 -1.91 17.81 -17.89
C LYS A 64 -1.10 18.48 -19.00
N SER A 65 -0.09 19.29 -18.67
CA SER A 65 0.80 19.90 -19.67
C SER A 65 1.59 18.84 -20.44
N THR A 66 1.99 17.74 -19.80
CA THR A 66 2.65 16.62 -20.48
C THR A 66 1.69 15.91 -21.44
N LEU A 67 0.41 15.76 -21.05
CA LEU A 67 -0.60 15.07 -21.85
C LEU A 67 -1.08 15.90 -23.05
N SER A 68 -0.96 17.23 -23.01
CA SER A 68 -1.28 18.10 -24.17
C SER A 68 -0.31 17.94 -25.32
N ASN A 69 0.90 17.43 -25.07
CA ASN A 69 1.86 17.09 -26.11
C ASN A 69 1.49 15.72 -26.70
N SER A 70 1.49 15.63 -28.03
CA SER A 70 1.27 14.36 -28.74
C SER A 70 2.27 13.28 -28.28
N SER A 71 1.85 12.03 -28.24
CA SER A 71 2.76 10.90 -28.05
C SER A 71 3.77 10.85 -29.19
N LEU A 72 5.04 10.70 -28.88
CA LEU A 72 6.12 10.62 -29.87
C LEU A 72 6.05 9.31 -30.67
N SER A 73 5.40 8.28 -30.15
CA SER A 73 5.45 6.91 -30.64
C SER A 73 4.18 6.45 -31.37
N ASN A 74 3.14 7.24 -31.48
CA ASN A 74 1.79 6.82 -31.92
C ASN A 74 1.19 5.63 -31.13
N ASN A 75 1.85 5.16 -30.09
CA ASN A 75 1.36 4.11 -29.23
C ASN A 75 0.33 4.64 -28.21
N PRO A 76 -0.53 3.77 -27.66
CA PRO A 76 -1.33 4.11 -26.48
C PRO A 76 -0.43 4.61 -25.35
N ARG A 77 -0.81 5.69 -24.68
CA ARG A 77 -0.12 6.20 -23.49
C ARG A 77 -0.91 5.84 -22.25
N PHE A 78 -0.26 5.20 -21.29
CA PHE A 78 -0.89 4.84 -20.01
C PHE A 78 -0.41 5.77 -18.90
N ILE A 79 -1.37 6.35 -18.21
CA ILE A 79 -1.17 7.21 -17.05
C ILE A 79 -1.60 6.42 -15.81
N ILE A 80 -0.64 6.02 -14.99
CA ILE A 80 -0.88 5.25 -13.78
C ILE A 80 -0.85 6.20 -12.59
N ILE A 81 -1.99 6.37 -11.92
CA ILE A 81 -2.09 7.14 -10.69
C ILE A 81 -2.22 6.13 -9.54
N ASP A 82 -1.11 5.95 -8.82
CA ASP A 82 -1.08 5.07 -7.66
C ASP A 82 -1.50 5.84 -6.40
N GLU A 83 -2.22 5.16 -5.51
CA GLU A 83 -2.74 5.75 -4.27
C GLU A 83 -3.66 6.96 -4.55
N VAL A 84 -4.59 6.79 -5.49
CA VAL A 84 -5.53 7.86 -5.92
C VAL A 84 -6.34 8.46 -4.77
N GLU A 85 -6.51 7.73 -3.68
CA GLU A 85 -7.16 8.20 -2.45
C GLU A 85 -6.43 9.35 -1.73
N PHE A 86 -5.16 9.61 -2.07
CA PHE A 86 -4.39 10.74 -1.53
C PHE A 86 -4.45 12.02 -2.40
N LEU A 87 -5.27 12.02 -3.45
CA LEU A 87 -5.61 13.25 -4.16
C LEU A 87 -6.42 14.18 -3.23
N ASN A 88 -5.97 15.41 -3.05
CA ASN A 88 -6.80 16.41 -2.38
C ASN A 88 -7.94 16.88 -3.31
N SER A 89 -8.96 17.54 -2.75
CA SER A 89 -10.13 17.99 -3.51
C SER A 89 -9.78 18.86 -4.71
N SER A 90 -8.78 19.73 -4.59
CA SER A 90 -8.33 20.60 -5.68
C SER A 90 -7.66 19.80 -6.81
N SER A 91 -6.85 18.79 -6.47
CA SER A 91 -6.21 17.88 -7.41
C SER A 91 -7.23 17.00 -8.13
N VAL A 92 -8.23 16.50 -7.39
CA VAL A 92 -9.36 15.76 -7.96
C VAL A 92 -10.08 16.61 -8.99
N ASN A 93 -10.52 17.82 -8.63
CA ASN A 93 -11.25 18.72 -9.54
C ASN A 93 -10.42 19.07 -10.79
N ALA A 94 -9.11 19.24 -10.63
CA ALA A 94 -8.22 19.46 -11.79
C ALA A 94 -8.16 18.25 -12.73
N LEU A 95 -8.31 17.02 -12.22
CA LEU A 95 -8.22 15.78 -13.00
C LEU A 95 -9.55 15.43 -13.70
N LEU A 96 -10.71 15.84 -13.13
CA LEU A 96 -12.04 15.42 -13.60
C LEU A 96 -12.24 15.64 -15.11
N LYS A 97 -11.95 16.82 -15.64
CA LYS A 97 -12.09 17.10 -17.08
C LYS A 97 -11.26 16.16 -17.94
N THR A 98 -10.07 15.83 -17.50
CA THR A 98 -9.15 14.94 -18.24
C THR A 98 -9.60 13.49 -18.18
N LEU A 99 -10.31 13.10 -17.12
CA LEU A 99 -10.92 11.76 -17.02
C LEU A 99 -12.21 11.66 -17.84
N GLU A 100 -12.99 12.74 -17.96
CA GLU A 100 -14.21 12.79 -18.78
C GLU A 100 -13.89 12.74 -20.27
N GLU A 101 -12.92 13.54 -20.69
CA GLU A 101 -12.53 13.71 -22.09
C GLU A 101 -11.02 13.51 -22.23
N PRO A 102 -10.54 12.26 -22.12
CA PRO A 102 -9.12 12.00 -22.32
C PRO A 102 -8.73 12.31 -23.76
N THR A 103 -7.61 12.97 -23.93
CA THR A 103 -7.04 13.17 -25.27
C THR A 103 -6.76 11.82 -25.94
N ASN A 104 -6.87 11.76 -27.27
CA ASN A 104 -6.72 10.53 -28.04
C ASN A 104 -5.48 9.72 -27.61
N ASN A 105 -5.65 8.41 -27.51
CA ASN A 105 -4.64 7.45 -27.10
C ASN A 105 -4.10 7.57 -25.66
N ASN A 106 -4.72 8.36 -24.78
CA ASN A 106 -4.38 8.41 -23.36
C ASN A 106 -5.36 7.55 -22.52
N PHE A 107 -4.81 6.62 -21.77
CA PHE A 107 -5.56 5.70 -20.90
C PHE A 107 -5.15 5.89 -19.46
N PHE A 108 -6.12 6.08 -18.57
CA PHE A 108 -5.87 6.26 -17.15
C PHE A 108 -6.10 4.96 -16.38
N ILE A 109 -5.13 4.58 -15.54
CA ILE A 109 -5.25 3.48 -14.59
C ILE A 109 -5.12 4.07 -13.19
N LEU A 110 -6.22 4.08 -12.45
CA LEU A 110 -6.28 4.59 -11.09
C LEU A 110 -6.21 3.42 -10.11
N ILE A 111 -5.21 3.42 -9.25
CA ILE A 111 -5.02 2.38 -8.23
C ILE A 111 -5.47 2.95 -6.89
N ASN A 112 -6.48 2.30 -6.29
CA ASN A 112 -6.98 2.62 -4.97
C ASN A 112 -6.66 1.46 -4.01
N ASN A 113 -5.84 1.72 -3.00
CA ASN A 113 -5.48 0.74 -1.98
C ASN A 113 -6.52 0.64 -0.85
N GLN A 114 -7.65 1.33 -0.99
CA GLN A 114 -8.79 1.33 -0.06
C GLN A 114 -8.47 1.78 1.37
N GLN A 115 -7.40 2.53 1.56
CA GLN A 115 -7.06 3.11 2.86
C GLN A 115 -8.08 4.17 3.28
N THR A 116 -8.65 4.87 2.30
CA THR A 116 -9.76 5.81 2.47
C THR A 116 -10.79 5.63 1.37
N LYS A 117 -12.03 6.07 1.61
CA LYS A 117 -13.10 6.02 0.62
C LYS A 117 -12.74 6.93 -0.57
N LEU A 118 -12.74 6.35 -1.78
CA LEU A 118 -12.53 7.12 -3.00
C LEU A 118 -13.67 8.12 -3.21
N ILE A 119 -13.33 9.34 -3.63
CA ILE A 119 -14.29 10.42 -3.91
C ILE A 119 -15.22 9.98 -5.06
N GLU A 120 -16.52 10.15 -4.85
CA GLU A 120 -17.57 9.67 -5.76
C GLU A 120 -17.44 10.26 -7.18
N THR A 121 -16.98 11.50 -7.30
CA THR A 121 -16.77 12.16 -8.59
C THR A 121 -15.72 11.49 -9.48
N ILE A 122 -14.69 10.86 -8.91
CA ILE A 122 -13.74 10.02 -9.66
C ILE A 122 -14.39 8.65 -9.95
N SER A 123 -15.01 8.05 -8.93
CA SER A 123 -15.57 6.71 -9.05
C SER A 123 -16.65 6.61 -10.14
N SER A 124 -17.42 7.68 -10.37
CA SER A 124 -18.48 7.74 -11.40
C SER A 124 -17.94 7.82 -12.84
N ARG A 125 -16.66 8.16 -13.03
CA ARG A 125 -16.02 8.36 -14.33
C ARG A 125 -15.05 7.25 -14.72
N CYS A 126 -14.97 6.21 -13.89
CA CYS A 126 -14.04 5.10 -14.10
C CYS A 126 -14.77 3.76 -14.09
N ILE A 127 -14.30 2.84 -14.91
CA ILE A 127 -14.70 1.43 -14.80
C ILE A 127 -13.99 0.85 -13.56
N LYS A 128 -14.79 0.39 -12.60
CA LYS A 128 -14.28 -0.12 -11.34
C LYS A 128 -14.11 -1.62 -11.39
N ASN A 129 -12.87 -2.08 -11.18
CA ASN A 129 -12.54 -3.48 -11.02
C ASN A 129 -12.03 -3.72 -9.60
N ASN A 130 -12.73 -4.57 -8.85
CA ASN A 130 -12.29 -4.96 -7.52
C ASN A 130 -11.42 -6.22 -7.62
N ILE A 131 -10.22 -6.15 -7.07
CA ILE A 131 -9.28 -7.28 -7.03
C ILE A 131 -9.28 -7.83 -5.62
N PHE A 132 -9.80 -9.03 -5.45
CA PHE A 132 -9.83 -9.73 -4.16
C PHE A 132 -8.87 -10.90 -4.19
N ILE A 133 -8.07 -11.01 -3.14
CA ILE A 133 -7.23 -12.19 -2.89
C ILE A 133 -7.87 -12.91 -1.70
N ASN A 134 -8.34 -14.13 -1.94
CA ASN A 134 -8.91 -14.93 -0.86
C ASN A 134 -7.83 -15.47 0.08
N SER A 135 -8.23 -15.93 1.27
CA SER A 135 -7.29 -16.38 2.31
C SER A 135 -6.36 -17.51 1.84
N ASN A 136 -6.86 -18.44 1.01
CA ASN A 136 -6.06 -19.53 0.47
C ASN A 136 -5.01 -19.04 -0.54
N GLN A 137 -5.38 -18.10 -1.40
CA GLN A 137 -4.45 -17.47 -2.34
C GLN A 137 -3.38 -16.67 -1.60
N ARG A 138 -3.79 -15.91 -0.59
CA ARG A 138 -2.87 -15.16 0.28
C ARG A 138 -1.86 -16.09 0.94
N LYS A 139 -2.33 -17.20 1.55
CA LYS A 139 -1.47 -18.19 2.17
C LYS A 139 -0.44 -18.75 1.19
N LYS A 140 -0.86 -19.14 -0.02
CA LYS A 140 0.06 -19.62 -1.06
C LYS A 140 1.13 -18.60 -1.42
N ILE A 141 0.75 -17.31 -1.55
CA ILE A 141 1.71 -16.23 -1.83
C ILE A 141 2.69 -16.08 -0.67
N VAL A 142 2.21 -16.09 0.57
CA VAL A 142 3.04 -15.99 1.78
C VAL A 142 4.01 -17.17 1.85
N ASP A 143 3.53 -18.40 1.65
CA ASP A 143 4.38 -19.61 1.67
C ASP A 143 5.46 -19.57 0.58
N TYR A 144 5.13 -19.05 -0.60
CA TYR A 144 6.09 -18.82 -1.68
C TYR A 144 7.16 -17.80 -1.27
N LEU A 145 6.74 -16.63 -0.75
CA LEU A 145 7.66 -15.57 -0.32
C LEU A 145 8.59 -16.03 0.81
N ILE A 146 8.07 -16.80 1.77
CA ILE A 146 8.87 -17.36 2.86
C ILE A 146 10.00 -18.25 2.32
N LYS A 147 9.69 -19.08 1.32
CA LYS A 147 10.67 -19.98 0.71
C LYS A 147 11.68 -19.23 -0.15
N ASP A 148 11.20 -18.32 -1.00
CA ASP A 148 11.99 -17.61 -1.99
C ASP A 148 12.97 -16.63 -1.34
N TYR A 149 12.53 -15.93 -0.28
CA TYR A 149 13.34 -14.94 0.43
C TYR A 149 13.97 -15.47 1.74
N ASN A 150 13.84 -16.77 2.05
CA ASN A 150 14.33 -17.39 3.29
C ASN A 150 13.88 -16.60 4.55
N ILE A 151 12.61 -16.20 4.59
CA ILE A 151 12.07 -15.35 5.66
C ILE A 151 11.88 -16.18 6.93
N ASN A 152 12.55 -15.82 8.01
CA ASN A 152 12.23 -16.31 9.34
C ASN A 152 10.98 -15.61 9.86
N LEU A 153 9.85 -16.32 9.94
CA LEU A 153 8.63 -15.74 10.48
C LEU A 153 8.79 -15.38 11.96
N LEU A 154 8.67 -14.09 12.26
CA LEU A 154 8.69 -13.56 13.62
C LEU A 154 7.29 -13.56 14.26
N LEU A 155 6.27 -13.97 13.52
CA LEU A 155 4.89 -14.11 13.97
C LEU A 155 4.46 -15.58 13.82
N ASP A 156 3.87 -16.16 14.86
CA ASP A 156 3.33 -17.53 14.81
C ASP A 156 2.10 -17.63 13.91
N ASP A 157 1.34 -16.54 13.82
CA ASP A 157 0.19 -16.41 12.95
C ASP A 157 0.39 -15.15 12.09
N SER A 158 0.66 -15.33 10.80
CA SER A 158 0.74 -14.23 9.85
C SER A 158 -0.66 -13.69 9.48
N GLY A 159 -1.71 -14.38 9.91
CA GLY A 159 -3.12 -13.99 9.87
C GLY A 159 -3.52 -13.27 8.60
N ASP A 160 -3.97 -12.04 8.76
CA ASP A 160 -4.44 -11.17 7.70
C ASP A 160 -3.38 -10.20 7.15
N LEU A 161 -2.10 -10.40 7.45
CA LEU A 161 -1.04 -9.61 6.84
C LEU A 161 -1.07 -9.73 5.31
N THR A 162 -0.99 -8.59 4.64
CA THR A 162 -0.73 -8.61 3.21
C THR A 162 0.69 -9.12 2.95
N PRO A 163 0.95 -9.82 1.84
CA PRO A 163 2.29 -10.31 1.52
C PRO A 163 3.37 -9.20 1.56
N GLY A 164 3.05 -8.01 1.05
CA GLY A 164 3.96 -6.86 1.09
C GLY A 164 4.27 -6.38 2.51
N LEU A 165 3.26 -6.36 3.41
CA LEU A 165 3.46 -5.95 4.79
C LEU A 165 4.25 -7.01 5.58
N LEU A 166 4.11 -8.31 5.22
CA LEU A 166 4.92 -9.38 5.79
C LEU A 166 6.41 -9.19 5.48
N LEU A 167 6.74 -8.91 4.22
CA LEU A 167 8.12 -8.61 3.83
C LEU A 167 8.64 -7.39 4.57
N ALA A 168 7.87 -6.30 4.58
CA ALA A 168 8.23 -5.08 5.30
C ALA A 168 8.43 -5.32 6.80
N TYR A 169 7.59 -6.15 7.43
CA TYR A 169 7.74 -6.52 8.84
C TYR A 169 9.05 -7.26 9.09
N ASN A 170 9.40 -8.22 8.22
CA ASN A 170 10.65 -8.97 8.35
C ASN A 170 11.88 -8.07 8.26
N ASP A 171 11.93 -7.20 7.24
CA ASP A 171 13.03 -6.26 7.01
C ASP A 171 13.16 -5.24 8.17
N LEU A 172 12.05 -4.67 8.58
CA LEU A 172 12.02 -3.69 9.68
C LEU A 172 12.35 -4.34 11.02
N SER A 173 11.91 -5.59 11.24
CA SER A 173 12.24 -6.33 12.47
C SER A 173 13.73 -6.58 12.59
N THR A 174 14.38 -6.93 11.50
CA THR A 174 15.83 -7.08 11.45
C THR A 174 16.52 -5.74 11.71
N LYS A 175 16.12 -4.67 11.01
CA LYS A 175 16.68 -3.31 11.14
C LYS A 175 16.57 -2.76 12.57
N TYR A 176 15.42 -2.98 13.24
CA TYR A 176 15.15 -2.42 14.58
C TYR A 176 15.30 -3.43 15.71
N LYS A 177 15.90 -4.59 15.43
CA LYS A 177 16.18 -5.64 16.43
C LYS A 177 14.92 -6.04 17.21
N ILE A 178 13.82 -6.30 16.48
CA ILE A 178 12.58 -6.84 17.04
C ILE A 178 12.69 -8.36 16.98
N SER A 179 12.58 -9.03 18.12
CA SER A 179 12.63 -10.50 18.21
C SER A 179 11.24 -11.10 18.39
N LYS A 180 11.15 -12.43 18.17
CA LYS A 180 9.92 -13.18 18.40
C LYS A 180 9.50 -13.14 19.87
N GLU A 181 10.48 -13.18 20.76
CA GLU A 181 10.30 -13.20 22.23
C GLU A 181 9.89 -11.84 22.82
N ASP A 182 10.06 -10.75 22.07
CA ASP A 182 9.61 -9.44 22.53
C ASP A 182 8.10 -9.45 22.81
N SER A 183 7.71 -8.87 23.94
CA SER A 183 6.29 -8.65 24.23
C SER A 183 5.67 -7.73 23.17
N ILE A 184 4.37 -7.84 22.94
CA ILE A 184 3.68 -7.01 21.96
C ILE A 184 3.86 -5.51 22.22
N LEU A 185 3.86 -5.10 23.49
CA LEU A 185 4.14 -3.71 23.90
C LEU A 185 5.54 -3.29 23.53
N SER A 186 6.55 -4.15 23.75
CA SER A 186 7.94 -3.88 23.35
C SER A 186 8.07 -3.73 21.83
N LYS A 187 7.41 -4.61 21.06
CA LYS A 187 7.39 -4.53 19.59
C LYS A 187 6.79 -3.21 19.12
N ILE A 188 5.62 -2.83 19.63
CA ILE A 188 4.95 -1.56 19.30
C ILE A 188 5.81 -0.37 19.70
N SER A 189 6.40 -0.37 20.89
CA SER A 189 7.28 0.69 21.35
C SER A 189 8.47 0.89 20.41
N LYS A 190 9.19 -0.19 20.04
CA LYS A 190 10.31 -0.14 19.10
C LYS A 190 9.88 0.44 17.74
N LEU A 191 8.72 0.01 17.21
CA LEU A 191 8.17 0.47 15.93
C LEU A 191 7.80 1.96 15.96
N LEU A 192 7.11 2.42 17.02
CA LEU A 192 6.72 3.83 17.12
C LEU A 192 7.94 4.74 17.34
N HIS A 193 8.97 4.29 18.09
CA HIS A 193 10.22 5.02 18.22
C HIS A 193 10.98 5.12 16.88
N ALA A 194 11.00 4.02 16.11
CA ALA A 194 11.56 3.99 14.78
C ALA A 194 10.82 4.92 13.83
N TYR A 195 9.48 4.92 13.88
CA TYR A 195 8.65 5.82 13.07
C TYR A 195 8.97 7.30 13.34
N LYS A 196 9.22 7.68 14.58
CA LYS A 196 9.57 9.08 14.91
C LYS A 196 10.84 9.54 14.21
N LYS A 197 11.80 8.62 13.96
CA LYS A 197 13.06 8.90 13.27
C LYS A 197 12.90 8.86 11.75
N ASP A 198 12.34 7.78 11.23
CA ASP A 198 12.40 7.45 9.81
C ASP A 198 11.14 7.86 9.04
N LYS A 199 10.02 8.17 9.76
CA LYS A 199 8.70 8.51 9.16
C LYS A 199 8.17 7.49 8.15
N ASN A 200 8.66 6.24 8.22
CA ASN A 200 8.21 5.17 7.34
C ASN A 200 6.81 4.68 7.75
N LYS A 201 5.83 4.84 6.88
CA LYS A 201 4.42 4.47 7.11
C LYS A 201 4.24 2.98 7.46
N ASN A 202 5.09 2.08 6.94
CA ASN A 202 5.00 0.66 7.24
C ASN A 202 5.16 0.38 8.74
N LEU A 203 5.94 1.21 9.47
CA LEU A 203 6.09 1.08 10.92
C LEU A 203 4.78 1.31 11.67
N ILE A 204 3.97 2.28 11.23
CA ILE A 204 2.62 2.52 11.77
C ILE A 204 1.68 1.37 11.38
N ASN A 205 1.66 0.97 10.10
CA ASN A 205 0.79 -0.10 9.61
C ASN A 205 1.05 -1.41 10.34
N ILE A 206 2.32 -1.74 10.59
CA ILE A 206 2.71 -2.92 11.36
C ILE A 206 2.29 -2.78 12.83
N SER A 207 2.43 -1.59 13.43
CA SER A 207 1.99 -1.34 14.81
C SER A 207 0.46 -1.56 14.96
N LEU A 208 -0.33 -1.04 14.01
CA LEU A 208 -1.78 -1.24 13.96
C LEU A 208 -2.13 -2.72 13.78
N PHE A 209 -1.44 -3.41 12.88
CA PHE A 209 -1.63 -4.85 12.71
C PHE A 209 -1.33 -5.65 13.97
N LEU A 210 -0.25 -5.34 14.68
CA LEU A 210 0.07 -6.02 15.95
C LEU A 210 -0.99 -5.80 17.01
N ILE A 211 -1.62 -4.63 17.06
CA ILE A 211 -2.78 -4.37 17.92
C ILE A 211 -3.97 -5.22 17.49
N ASP A 212 -4.28 -5.26 16.19
CA ASP A 212 -5.36 -6.09 15.65
C ASP A 212 -5.17 -7.56 16.01
N LEU A 213 -3.99 -8.10 15.80
CA LEU A 213 -3.64 -9.48 16.11
C LEU A 213 -3.75 -9.78 17.62
N PHE A 214 -3.30 -8.84 18.46
CA PHE A 214 -3.41 -8.98 19.92
C PHE A 214 -4.88 -9.09 20.36
N PHE A 215 -5.72 -8.15 19.92
CA PHE A 215 -7.14 -8.18 20.29
C PHE A 215 -7.89 -9.34 19.66
N TYR A 216 -7.56 -9.74 18.44
CA TYR A 216 -8.11 -10.96 17.84
C TYR A 216 -7.85 -12.20 18.71
N ASN A 217 -6.62 -12.37 19.17
CA ASN A 217 -6.24 -13.49 20.03
C ASN A 217 -6.92 -13.42 21.41
N LEU A 218 -7.15 -12.22 21.96
CA LEU A 218 -7.89 -12.03 23.21
C LEU A 218 -9.37 -12.37 23.07
N ILE A 219 -10.02 -11.89 22.02
CA ILE A 219 -11.45 -12.16 21.74
C ILE A 219 -11.65 -13.65 21.51
N LYS A 220 -10.73 -14.33 20.83
CA LYS A 220 -10.79 -15.77 20.62
C LYS A 220 -10.70 -16.57 21.93
N LYS A 221 -10.00 -16.03 22.93
CA LYS A 221 -9.87 -16.67 24.28
C LYS A 221 -11.00 -16.31 25.22
N ASN A 222 -11.53 -15.09 25.14
CA ASN A 222 -12.52 -14.52 26.07
C ASN A 222 -13.74 -14.02 25.31
N SER A 223 -14.77 -14.85 25.15
CA SER A 223 -16.00 -14.48 24.44
C SER A 223 -16.96 -13.57 25.23
N ASN A 224 -16.76 -13.40 26.55
CA ASN A 224 -17.77 -12.74 27.41
C ASN A 224 -17.70 -11.20 27.42
N ASN A 225 -16.62 -10.57 26.89
CA ASN A 225 -16.40 -9.11 26.97
C ASN A 225 -16.04 -8.49 25.61
N ILE A 226 -16.61 -9.01 24.53
CA ILE A 226 -16.23 -8.63 23.15
C ILE A 226 -16.40 -7.11 22.92
N GLU A 227 -17.49 -6.52 23.36
CA GLU A 227 -17.77 -5.09 23.17
C GLU A 227 -16.73 -4.21 23.87
N ILE A 228 -16.36 -4.54 25.09
CA ILE A 228 -15.31 -3.81 25.83
C ILE A 228 -13.98 -3.91 25.11
N LEU A 229 -13.61 -5.11 24.64
CA LEU A 229 -12.36 -5.34 23.91
C LEU A 229 -12.32 -4.58 22.57
N LEU A 230 -13.44 -4.52 21.85
CA LEU A 230 -13.53 -3.76 20.61
C LEU A 230 -13.43 -2.26 20.84
N ASN A 231 -14.05 -1.74 21.91
CA ASN A 231 -13.95 -0.33 22.28
C ASN A 231 -12.52 0.06 22.69
N LEU A 232 -11.84 -0.79 23.48
CA LEU A 232 -10.43 -0.60 23.84
C LEU A 232 -9.52 -0.62 22.60
N LYS A 233 -9.72 -1.62 21.72
CA LYS A 233 -9.01 -1.71 20.45
C LYS A 233 -9.16 -0.42 19.65
N SER A 234 -10.39 0.05 19.44
CA SER A 234 -10.69 1.27 18.68
C SER A 234 -10.02 2.49 19.30
N SER A 235 -10.03 2.61 20.63
CA SER A 235 -9.38 3.71 21.36
C SER A 235 -7.87 3.72 21.16
N ILE A 236 -7.21 2.55 21.20
CA ILE A 236 -5.77 2.42 20.97
C ILE A 236 -5.42 2.75 19.52
N ILE A 237 -6.18 2.24 18.57
CA ILE A 237 -5.99 2.54 17.12
C ILE A 237 -6.11 4.04 16.87
N ASN A 238 -7.14 4.69 17.42
CA ASN A 238 -7.32 6.13 17.31
C ASN A 238 -6.13 6.90 17.89
N LYS A 239 -5.59 6.45 19.03
CA LYS A 239 -4.43 7.09 19.65
C LYS A 239 -3.16 6.98 18.82
N ILE A 240 -2.94 5.85 18.14
CA ILE A 240 -1.82 5.68 17.21
C ILE A 240 -2.03 6.55 15.96
N ASN A 241 -3.25 6.67 15.45
CA ASN A 241 -3.56 7.56 14.33
C ASN A 241 -3.35 9.03 14.69
N GLU A 242 -3.78 9.48 15.89
CA GLU A 242 -3.49 10.81 16.41
C GLU A 242 -1.98 11.06 16.53
N PHE A 243 -1.20 10.08 16.98
CA PHE A 243 0.25 10.15 17.01
C PHE A 243 0.84 10.40 15.63
N ASN A 244 0.34 9.69 14.61
CA ASN A 244 0.77 9.86 13.22
C ASN A 244 0.41 11.25 12.67
N ILE A 245 -0.82 11.73 12.92
CA ILE A 245 -1.34 12.99 12.37
C ILE A 245 -0.76 14.21 13.09
N TYR A 246 -0.77 14.19 14.43
CA TYR A 246 -0.44 15.35 15.27
C TYR A 246 0.97 15.28 15.87
N ASN A 247 1.75 14.26 15.51
CA ASN A 247 3.13 14.06 16.01
C ASN A 247 3.22 14.12 17.55
N LEU A 248 2.30 13.43 18.24
CA LEU A 248 2.20 13.44 19.70
C LEU A 248 3.50 12.93 20.36
N ASN A 249 3.62 13.18 21.67
CA ASN A 249 4.72 12.62 22.45
C ASN A 249 4.54 11.10 22.57
N ILE A 250 5.58 10.35 22.19
CA ILE A 250 5.57 8.89 22.18
C ILE A 250 5.32 8.29 23.58
N ASN A 251 5.88 8.91 24.63
CA ASN A 251 5.69 8.41 25.99
C ASN A 251 4.23 8.50 26.44
N LEU A 252 3.51 9.56 26.03
CA LEU A 252 2.06 9.69 26.29
C LEU A 252 1.28 8.60 25.57
N VAL A 253 1.64 8.29 24.33
CA VAL A 253 0.98 7.23 23.55
C VAL A 253 1.26 5.86 24.16
N MET A 254 2.49 5.58 24.55
CA MET A 254 2.86 4.29 25.17
C MET A 254 2.19 4.12 26.52
N ASN A 255 2.18 5.14 27.39
CA ASN A 255 1.48 5.09 28.68
C ASN A 255 -0.02 4.84 28.50
N PHE A 256 -0.64 5.47 27.48
CA PHE A 256 -2.04 5.22 27.15
C PHE A 256 -2.28 3.76 26.72
N ILE A 257 -1.43 3.21 25.84
CA ILE A 257 -1.54 1.82 25.38
C ILE A 257 -1.34 0.87 26.56
N GLU A 258 -0.32 1.07 27.38
CA GLU A 258 -0.02 0.23 28.54
C GLU A 258 -1.13 0.23 29.59
N SER A 259 -1.69 1.41 29.91
CA SER A 259 -2.79 1.51 30.88
C SER A 259 -4.02 0.74 30.40
N ASN A 260 -4.38 0.88 29.12
CA ASN A 260 -5.54 0.18 28.55
C ASN A 260 -5.31 -1.33 28.42
N LEU A 261 -4.09 -1.78 28.13
CA LEU A 261 -3.81 -3.23 28.04
C LEU A 261 -3.66 -3.91 29.41
N LYS A 262 -3.32 -3.18 30.47
CA LYS A 262 -3.31 -3.73 31.84
C LYS A 262 -4.71 -4.10 32.35
N HIS A 263 -5.74 -3.42 31.89
CA HIS A 263 -7.14 -3.70 32.25
C HIS A 263 -7.74 -4.93 31.53
N VAL A 264 -6.97 -5.54 30.62
CA VAL A 264 -7.45 -6.66 29.78
C VAL A 264 -6.85 -8.02 30.23
N LYS A 265 -6.00 -8.03 31.25
CA LYS A 265 -5.48 -9.27 31.88
C LYS A 265 -6.49 -9.84 32.92
#